data_ddffb1fbe2dd33b4b47d32ab69071a8c
#
_entry.id   ddffb1fbe2dd33b4b47d32ab69071a8c
#
_cell.length_a   1.000
_cell.length_b   1.000
_cell.length_c   1.000
_cell.angle_alpha   90.00
_cell.angle_beta   90.00
_cell.angle_gamma   90.00
#
_symmetry.space_group_name_H-M   'P 1'
#
loop_
_entity.id
_entity.type
_entity.pdbx_description
1 polymer ?
#
loop_
_entity_poly.entity_id
_entity_poly.type
_entity_poly.pdbx_seq_one_letter_code
_entity_poly.pdbx_strand_id
1 'polypeptide(L)'
;PPGTNGYQPNTSIPFDPVLAKKLLEEAGFSEQNPFPKLEILFNTNEDHRKIALAVQQMWQINLGIEVELVNQDWKVYLNREMIGDFQISRAGWIGDYEDPNTFLDLMRPNRGNNKTGWVDMDYDALVEQANTINNQAERYEMLYKAEEILIENMPIIPLYTYVRAYQLSPDVKGFNPHILDHHHPKFIYLERD
;
A
#
# COMPACT_ATOMS: atom_id res chain seq x y z
N PRO A 1 -5.72 -5.97 0.62
CA PRO A 1 -5.20 -7.17 -0.03
C PRO A 1 -6.31 -8.19 -0.29
N PRO A 2 -6.26 -8.95 -1.40
CA PRO A 2 -7.25 -9.96 -1.70
C PRO A 2 -7.23 -11.09 -0.66
N GLY A 3 -8.41 -11.63 -0.36
CA GLY A 3 -8.57 -12.78 0.54
C GLY A 3 -8.67 -12.45 2.03
N THR A 4 -8.45 -11.22 2.45
CA THR A 4 -8.57 -10.81 3.84
C THR A 4 -10.03 -10.98 4.30
N ASN A 5 -10.30 -11.97 5.15
CA ASN A 5 -11.65 -12.35 5.60
C ASN A 5 -12.65 -12.54 4.43
N GLY A 6 -12.18 -13.06 3.29
CA GLY A 6 -13.00 -13.24 2.09
C GLY A 6 -13.22 -11.98 1.24
N TYR A 7 -12.67 -10.83 1.63
CA TYR A 7 -12.74 -9.60 0.84
C TYR A 7 -11.91 -9.74 -0.45
N GLN A 8 -12.49 -9.36 -1.57
CA GLN A 8 -11.83 -9.34 -2.86
C GLN A 8 -11.93 -7.92 -3.43
N PRO A 9 -10.81 -7.17 -3.53
CA PRO A 9 -10.81 -5.86 -4.17
C PRO A 9 -11.45 -5.92 -5.56
N ASN A 10 -12.32 -4.98 -5.87
CA ASN A 10 -12.97 -4.85 -7.18
C ASN A 10 -12.37 -3.72 -8.02
N THR A 11 -11.47 -2.95 -7.45
CA THR A 11 -10.74 -1.88 -8.11
C THR A 11 -9.34 -2.31 -8.48
N SER A 12 -8.85 -1.89 -9.64
CA SER A 12 -7.47 -2.08 -10.07
C SER A 12 -7.03 -0.93 -10.96
N ILE A 13 -5.75 -0.60 -10.87
CA ILE A 13 -5.13 0.38 -11.76
C ILE A 13 -4.33 -0.40 -12.79
N PRO A 14 -4.72 -0.37 -14.07
CA PRO A 14 -3.97 -1.03 -15.11
C PRO A 14 -2.62 -0.34 -15.34
N PHE A 15 -1.62 -1.10 -15.71
CA PHE A 15 -0.38 -0.53 -16.21
C PHE A 15 -0.60 -0.06 -17.64
N ASP A 16 -0.81 1.25 -17.80
CA ASP A 16 -1.05 1.90 -19.10
C ASP A 16 -0.16 3.14 -19.26
N PRO A 17 1.07 2.99 -19.76
CA PRO A 17 1.99 4.10 -19.98
C PRO A 17 1.48 5.10 -21.03
N VAL A 18 0.66 4.66 -21.98
CA VAL A 18 0.10 5.54 -23.01
C VAL A 18 -0.92 6.48 -22.41
N LEU A 19 -1.85 5.94 -21.62
CA LEU A 19 -2.81 6.74 -20.88
C LEU A 19 -2.11 7.66 -19.88
N ALA A 20 -1.13 7.15 -19.14
CA ALA A 20 -0.37 7.96 -18.19
C ALA A 20 0.32 9.16 -18.85
N LYS A 21 0.94 8.95 -20.02
CA LYS A 21 1.55 10.04 -20.81
C LYS A 21 0.51 11.07 -21.26
N LYS A 22 -0.64 10.60 -21.74
CA LYS A 22 -1.74 11.48 -22.16
C LYS A 22 -2.25 12.33 -20.99
N LEU A 23 -2.45 11.72 -19.80
CA LEU A 23 -2.88 12.44 -18.61
C LEU A 23 -1.85 13.49 -18.17
N LEU A 24 -0.55 13.19 -18.31
CA LEU A 24 0.52 14.12 -18.03
C LEU A 24 0.47 15.34 -18.97
N GLU A 25 0.23 15.09 -20.26
CA GLU A 25 0.06 16.15 -21.27
C GLU A 25 -1.21 16.99 -21.00
N GLU A 26 -2.33 16.36 -20.64
CA GLU A 26 -3.57 17.04 -20.24
C GLU A 26 -3.40 17.91 -18.98
N ALA A 27 -2.52 17.49 -18.08
CA ALA A 27 -2.11 18.28 -16.92
C ALA A 27 -1.16 19.44 -17.24
N GLY A 28 -0.78 19.60 -18.52
CA GLY A 28 0.02 20.71 -19.02
C GLY A 28 1.53 20.45 -19.05
N PHE A 29 1.97 19.21 -18.80
CA PHE A 29 3.39 18.87 -18.88
C PHE A 29 3.76 18.35 -20.27
N SER A 30 4.94 18.76 -20.76
CA SER A 30 5.44 18.42 -22.10
C SER A 30 6.95 18.57 -22.14
N GLU A 31 7.57 18.33 -23.30
CA GLU A 31 9.00 18.61 -23.50
C GLU A 31 9.37 20.09 -23.26
N GLN A 32 8.45 21.03 -23.56
CA GLN A 32 8.65 22.46 -23.33
C GLN A 32 8.32 22.90 -21.90
N ASN A 33 7.53 22.10 -21.19
CA ASN A 33 7.17 22.32 -19.79
C ASN A 33 7.32 21.00 -19.04
N PRO A 34 8.54 20.54 -18.77
CA PRO A 34 8.77 19.22 -18.17
C PRO A 34 8.20 19.12 -16.75
N PHE A 35 7.76 17.93 -16.40
CA PHE A 35 7.34 17.63 -15.05
C PHE A 35 8.50 17.90 -14.08
N PRO A 36 8.26 18.55 -12.94
CA PRO A 36 9.33 18.85 -11.98
C PRO A 36 9.94 17.57 -11.42
N LYS A 37 11.24 17.64 -11.11
CA LYS A 37 11.95 16.52 -10.47
C LYS A 37 11.26 16.15 -9.15
N LEU A 38 11.02 14.87 -8.96
CA LEU A 38 10.42 14.30 -7.75
C LEU A 38 11.47 13.66 -6.84
N GLU A 39 11.14 13.64 -5.55
CA GLU A 39 11.89 12.90 -4.54
C GLU A 39 11.07 11.69 -4.07
N ILE A 40 11.69 10.49 -4.06
CA ILE A 40 11.14 9.31 -3.40
C ILE A 40 11.98 9.01 -2.16
N LEU A 41 11.37 9.23 -1.00
CA LEU A 41 11.92 8.88 0.30
C LEU A 41 11.72 7.39 0.58
N PHE A 42 12.76 6.69 1.04
CA PHE A 42 12.67 5.31 1.49
C PHE A 42 13.66 5.02 2.62
N ASN A 43 13.32 4.09 3.51
CA ASN A 43 14.23 3.66 4.57
C ASN A 43 15.28 2.68 4.07
N THR A 44 16.45 2.66 4.71
CA THR A 44 17.56 1.76 4.39
C THR A 44 17.13 0.30 4.49
N ASN A 45 16.97 -0.33 3.34
CA ASN A 45 16.65 -1.74 3.14
C ASN A 45 16.88 -2.08 1.67
N GLU A 46 17.52 -3.21 1.37
CA GLU A 46 17.89 -3.58 -0.01
C GLU A 46 16.66 -3.79 -0.91
N ASP A 47 15.59 -4.39 -0.40
CA ASP A 47 14.40 -4.63 -1.21
C ASP A 47 13.62 -3.33 -1.44
N HIS A 48 13.58 -2.43 -0.45
CA HIS A 48 12.98 -1.11 -0.62
C HIS A 48 13.74 -0.27 -1.65
N ARG A 49 15.07 -0.37 -1.65
CA ARG A 49 15.92 0.27 -2.66
C ARG A 49 15.64 -0.24 -4.07
N LYS A 50 15.51 -1.57 -4.24
CA LYS A 50 15.18 -2.18 -5.54
C LYS A 50 13.84 -1.68 -6.08
N ILE A 51 12.83 -1.58 -5.21
CA ILE A 51 11.50 -1.07 -5.57
C ILE A 51 11.58 0.40 -6.00
N ALA A 52 12.24 1.24 -5.20
CA ALA A 52 12.40 2.66 -5.52
C ALA A 52 13.14 2.87 -6.86
N LEU A 53 14.21 2.09 -7.12
CA LEU A 53 14.93 2.07 -8.40
C LEU A 53 14.03 1.63 -9.56
N ALA A 54 13.20 0.61 -9.37
CA ALA A 54 12.28 0.16 -10.42
C ALA A 54 11.26 1.25 -10.77
N VAL A 55 10.66 1.90 -9.77
CA VAL A 55 9.71 3.01 -9.98
C VAL A 55 10.41 4.18 -10.68
N GLN A 56 11.59 4.59 -10.23
CA GLN A 56 12.40 5.63 -10.86
C GLN A 56 12.62 5.34 -12.35
N GLN A 57 13.06 4.12 -12.67
CA GLN A 57 13.32 3.72 -14.06
C GLN A 57 12.05 3.68 -14.91
N MET A 58 10.96 3.16 -14.37
CA MET A 58 9.67 3.09 -15.08
C MET A 58 9.14 4.49 -15.39
N TRP A 59 9.22 5.43 -14.47
CA TRP A 59 8.78 6.81 -14.69
C TRP A 59 9.70 7.55 -15.66
N GLN A 60 11.01 7.35 -15.54
CA GLN A 60 11.96 7.95 -16.49
C GLN A 60 11.74 7.44 -17.92
N ILE A 61 11.60 6.12 -18.09
CA ILE A 61 11.48 5.50 -19.43
C ILE A 61 10.13 5.81 -20.06
N ASN A 62 9.03 5.72 -19.32
CA ASN A 62 7.69 5.83 -19.87
C ASN A 62 7.18 7.28 -19.92
N LEU A 63 7.56 8.13 -18.97
CA LEU A 63 7.01 9.46 -18.78
C LEU A 63 8.05 10.59 -18.88
N GLY A 64 9.34 10.28 -18.90
CA GLY A 64 10.40 11.29 -18.88
C GLY A 64 10.53 12.03 -17.53
N ILE A 65 9.91 11.51 -16.46
CA ILE A 65 9.94 12.12 -15.13
C ILE A 65 11.27 11.79 -14.45
N GLU A 66 11.98 12.83 -14.02
CA GLU A 66 13.19 12.67 -13.20
C GLU A 66 12.83 12.42 -11.74
N VAL A 67 13.45 11.42 -11.15
CA VAL A 67 13.23 11.05 -9.74
C VAL A 67 14.55 10.98 -9.00
N GLU A 68 14.61 11.62 -7.85
CA GLU A 68 15.69 11.47 -6.89
C GLU A 68 15.32 10.43 -5.82
N LEU A 69 16.24 9.54 -5.51
CA LEU A 69 16.05 8.52 -4.49
C LEU A 69 16.73 8.96 -3.19
N VAL A 70 15.96 9.20 -2.14
CA VAL A 70 16.44 9.66 -0.84
C VAL A 70 16.38 8.52 0.16
N ASN A 71 17.54 7.93 0.43
CA ASN A 71 17.70 6.89 1.44
C ASN A 71 17.92 7.51 2.83
N GLN A 72 17.18 7.04 3.83
CA GLN A 72 17.34 7.44 5.21
C GLN A 72 17.41 6.23 6.15
N ASP A 73 18.09 6.37 7.28
CA ASP A 73 17.94 5.39 8.35
C ASP A 73 16.51 5.37 8.89
N TRP A 74 16.13 4.28 9.56
CA TRP A 74 14.75 4.06 9.99
C TRP A 74 14.17 5.20 10.86
N LYS A 75 14.95 5.76 11.76
CA LYS A 75 14.48 6.81 12.68
C LYS A 75 14.25 8.14 11.95
N VAL A 76 15.17 8.51 11.08
CA VAL A 76 15.06 9.72 10.25
C VAL A 76 13.91 9.59 9.28
N TYR A 77 13.78 8.44 8.62
CA TYR A 77 12.67 8.13 7.73
C TYR A 77 11.31 8.29 8.43
N LEU A 78 11.12 7.66 9.59
CA LEU A 78 9.87 7.78 10.36
C LEU A 78 9.57 9.22 10.79
N ASN A 79 10.60 9.97 11.19
CA ASN A 79 10.42 11.38 11.57
C ASN A 79 9.99 12.23 10.38
N ARG A 80 10.61 12.05 9.21
CA ARG A 80 10.23 12.76 7.98
C ARG A 80 8.79 12.43 7.58
N GLU A 81 8.38 11.17 7.64
CA GLU A 81 6.98 10.79 7.38
C GLU A 81 6.01 11.42 8.39
N MET A 82 6.39 11.45 9.66
CA MET A 82 5.53 11.99 10.72
C MET A 82 5.26 13.49 10.57
N ILE A 83 6.26 14.25 10.12
CA ILE A 83 6.14 15.71 9.93
C ILE A 83 5.74 16.10 8.50
N GLY A 84 5.52 15.13 7.60
CA GLY A 84 5.15 15.38 6.21
C GLY A 84 6.28 15.93 5.34
N ASP A 85 7.55 15.71 5.72
CA ASP A 85 8.73 16.16 4.97
C ASP A 85 9.11 15.14 3.88
N PHE A 86 8.25 14.99 2.90
CA PHE A 86 8.47 14.17 1.70
C PHE A 86 7.51 14.57 0.58
N GLN A 87 7.90 14.36 -0.66
CA GLN A 87 6.99 14.43 -1.81
C GLN A 87 6.32 13.08 -2.03
N ILE A 88 7.11 12.01 -2.09
CA ILE A 88 6.64 10.64 -2.17
C ILE A 88 7.42 9.82 -1.15
N SER A 89 6.72 9.04 -0.34
CA SER A 89 7.35 8.09 0.59
C SER A 89 7.01 6.65 0.20
N ARG A 90 8.01 5.80 0.15
CA ARG A 90 7.84 4.36 -0.01
C ARG A 90 7.45 3.75 1.32
N ALA A 91 6.21 3.41 1.51
CA ALA A 91 5.69 2.81 2.73
C ALA A 91 5.15 1.39 2.50
N GLY A 92 4.75 0.74 3.56
CA GLY A 92 4.06 -0.54 3.54
C GLY A 92 3.29 -0.74 4.84
N TRP A 93 2.22 -1.52 4.78
CA TRP A 93 1.42 -1.86 5.94
C TRP A 93 1.21 -3.37 6.04
N ILE A 94 1.38 -3.89 7.23
CA ILE A 94 0.98 -5.25 7.60
C ILE A 94 -0.27 -5.12 8.44
N GLY A 95 -1.35 -5.82 8.07
CA GLY A 95 -2.61 -5.72 8.80
C GLY A 95 -2.47 -6.11 10.27
N ASP A 96 -3.13 -5.38 11.17
CA ASP A 96 -3.14 -5.67 12.61
C ASP A 96 -4.13 -6.79 12.95
N TYR A 97 -5.13 -6.99 12.09
CA TYR A 97 -6.18 -8.00 12.22
C TYR A 97 -6.69 -8.46 10.86
N GLU A 98 -7.34 -9.62 10.82
CA GLU A 98 -7.82 -10.25 9.58
C GLU A 98 -9.15 -9.64 9.13
N ASP A 99 -9.11 -8.38 8.69
CA ASP A 99 -10.24 -7.67 8.14
C ASP A 99 -9.77 -6.57 7.17
N PRO A 100 -10.48 -6.30 6.04
CA PRO A 100 -10.08 -5.26 5.09
C PRO A 100 -9.99 -3.87 5.71
N ASN A 101 -10.74 -3.59 6.75
CA ASN A 101 -10.73 -2.31 7.44
C ASN A 101 -9.35 -1.95 8.04
N THR A 102 -8.49 -2.92 8.36
CA THR A 102 -7.13 -2.65 8.83
C THR A 102 -6.29 -1.87 7.83
N PHE A 103 -6.66 -1.88 6.54
CA PHE A 103 -6.01 -1.13 5.46
C PHE A 103 -6.76 0.17 5.15
N LEU A 104 -8.09 0.16 5.10
CA LEU A 104 -8.86 1.35 4.76
C LEU A 104 -8.88 2.38 5.90
N ASP A 105 -8.94 1.95 7.15
CA ASP A 105 -8.88 2.89 8.29
C ASP A 105 -7.57 3.69 8.39
N LEU A 106 -6.49 3.23 7.72
CA LEU A 106 -5.21 3.94 7.68
C LEU A 106 -5.31 5.34 7.07
N MET A 107 -6.18 5.51 6.08
CA MET A 107 -6.27 6.76 5.31
C MET A 107 -7.23 7.77 5.94
N ARG A 108 -7.92 7.39 7.02
CA ARG A 108 -8.79 8.30 7.77
C ARG A 108 -7.97 9.34 8.55
N PRO A 109 -8.45 10.57 8.67
CA PRO A 109 -7.80 11.61 9.47
C PRO A 109 -7.78 11.21 10.95
N ASN A 110 -6.78 11.72 11.67
CA ASN A 110 -6.65 11.57 13.14
C ASN A 110 -6.47 10.11 13.64
N ARG A 111 -6.18 9.14 12.76
CA ARG A 111 -5.85 7.76 13.13
C ARG A 111 -4.34 7.53 13.35
N GLY A 112 -3.52 8.56 13.14
CA GLY A 112 -2.08 8.53 13.35
C GLY A 112 -1.27 7.82 12.24
N ASN A 113 -1.91 7.17 11.28
CA ASN A 113 -1.27 6.42 10.21
C ASN A 113 -1.35 7.09 8.84
N ASN A 114 -2.35 7.95 8.61
CA ASN A 114 -2.42 8.76 7.40
C ASN A 114 -1.32 9.84 7.43
N LYS A 115 -0.29 9.65 6.62
CA LYS A 115 0.85 10.59 6.48
C LYS A 115 0.74 11.46 5.23
N THR A 116 -0.28 11.25 4.40
CA THR A 116 -0.45 11.96 3.12
C THR A 116 -1.09 13.33 3.29
N GLY A 117 -1.78 13.58 4.39
CA GLY A 117 -2.60 14.77 4.60
C GLY A 117 -3.92 14.76 3.81
N TRP A 118 -4.19 13.70 3.04
CA TRP A 118 -5.45 13.55 2.32
C TRP A 118 -6.62 13.37 3.29
N VAL A 119 -7.74 14.03 3.00
CA VAL A 119 -8.99 13.93 3.74
C VAL A 119 -10.13 13.93 2.74
N ASP A 120 -11.04 12.97 2.87
CA ASP A 120 -12.26 12.88 2.09
C ASP A 120 -13.42 12.46 3.00
N MET A 121 -14.46 13.29 3.05
CA MET A 121 -15.57 13.10 3.98
C MET A 121 -16.47 11.92 3.60
N ASP A 122 -16.63 11.64 2.32
CA ASP A 122 -17.43 10.52 1.83
C ASP A 122 -16.69 9.20 2.08
N TYR A 123 -15.38 9.18 1.88
CA TYR A 123 -14.53 8.07 2.29
C TYR A 123 -14.66 7.76 3.78
N ASP A 124 -14.49 8.78 4.61
CA ASP A 124 -14.54 8.63 6.06
C ASP A 124 -15.91 8.13 6.53
N ALA A 125 -16.99 8.65 5.93
CA ALA A 125 -18.36 8.22 6.24
C ALA A 125 -18.61 6.75 5.85
N LEU A 126 -18.12 6.31 4.69
CA LEU A 126 -18.26 4.93 4.23
C LEU A 126 -17.52 3.94 5.14
N VAL A 127 -16.27 4.26 5.51
CA VAL A 127 -15.47 3.42 6.43
C VAL A 127 -16.12 3.38 7.82
N GLU A 128 -16.63 4.51 8.32
CA GLU A 128 -17.33 4.56 9.61
C GLU A 128 -18.63 3.75 9.59
N GLN A 129 -19.44 3.91 8.52
CA GLN A 129 -20.67 3.15 8.35
C GLN A 129 -20.42 1.65 8.29
N ALA A 130 -19.37 1.22 7.56
CA ALA A 130 -18.99 -0.18 7.47
C ALA A 130 -18.71 -0.80 8.85
N ASN A 131 -18.21 -0.01 9.81
CA ASN A 131 -17.93 -0.48 11.16
C ASN A 131 -19.21 -0.75 12.00
N THR A 132 -20.36 -0.27 11.56
CA THR A 132 -21.66 -0.45 12.25
C THR A 132 -22.52 -1.55 11.64
N ILE A 133 -22.17 -2.07 10.46
CA ILE A 133 -22.94 -3.06 9.72
C ILE A 133 -22.50 -4.47 10.11
N ASN A 134 -23.48 -5.28 10.57
CA ASN A 134 -23.23 -6.68 10.93
C ASN A 134 -23.30 -7.64 9.73
N ASN A 135 -24.04 -7.30 8.68
CA ASN A 135 -24.12 -8.09 7.47
C ASN A 135 -22.84 -7.91 6.67
N GLN A 136 -22.07 -8.99 6.48
CA GLN A 136 -20.76 -8.93 5.81
C GLN A 136 -20.85 -8.42 4.36
N ALA A 137 -21.86 -8.85 3.61
CA ALA A 137 -22.02 -8.43 2.22
C ALA A 137 -22.31 -6.92 2.12
N GLU A 138 -23.27 -6.42 2.91
CA GLU A 138 -23.58 -4.99 2.97
C GLU A 138 -22.40 -4.16 3.45
N ARG A 139 -21.65 -4.68 4.42
CA ARG A 139 -20.43 -4.05 4.93
C ARG A 139 -19.38 -3.93 3.84
N TYR A 140 -19.16 -5.00 3.08
CA TYR A 140 -18.17 -4.99 2.00
C TYR A 140 -18.55 -4.04 0.86
N GLU A 141 -19.85 -3.86 0.56
CA GLU A 141 -20.29 -2.82 -0.39
C GLU A 141 -19.85 -1.40 0.02
N MET A 142 -19.87 -1.09 1.32
CA MET A 142 -19.37 0.21 1.78
C MET A 142 -17.84 0.31 1.65
N LEU A 143 -17.12 -0.77 1.97
CA LEU A 143 -15.66 -0.80 1.84
C LEU A 143 -15.21 -0.75 0.37
N TYR A 144 -15.95 -1.36 -0.56
CA TYR A 144 -15.68 -1.25 -2.00
C TYR A 144 -15.82 0.20 -2.48
N LYS A 145 -16.88 0.89 -2.09
CA LYS A 145 -17.05 2.32 -2.45
C LYS A 145 -15.96 3.19 -1.86
N ALA A 146 -15.55 2.93 -0.62
CA ALA A 146 -14.42 3.63 -0.02
C ALA A 146 -13.11 3.35 -0.78
N GLU A 147 -12.85 2.11 -1.17
CA GLU A 147 -11.69 1.75 -1.97
C GLU A 147 -11.70 2.43 -3.34
N GLU A 148 -12.86 2.55 -4.00
CA GLU A 148 -13.01 3.29 -5.26
C GLU A 148 -12.60 4.76 -5.09
N ILE A 149 -13.11 5.46 -4.07
CA ILE A 149 -12.72 6.86 -3.77
C ILE A 149 -11.22 6.96 -3.52
N LEU A 150 -10.65 6.04 -2.74
CA LEU A 150 -9.22 6.02 -2.44
C LEU A 150 -8.36 5.88 -3.71
N ILE A 151 -8.75 4.97 -4.60
CA ILE A 151 -8.04 4.69 -5.84
C ILE A 151 -8.22 5.83 -6.87
N GLU A 152 -9.37 6.46 -6.94
CA GLU A 152 -9.61 7.61 -7.82
C GLU A 152 -8.81 8.85 -7.38
N ASN A 153 -8.70 9.10 -6.09
CA ASN A 153 -7.97 10.25 -5.55
C ASN A 153 -6.45 10.02 -5.40
N MET A 154 -6.01 8.76 -5.41
CA MET A 154 -4.59 8.37 -5.37
C MET A 154 -3.73 9.03 -4.28
N PRO A 155 -4.17 9.14 -3.02
CA PRO A 155 -3.29 9.57 -1.95
C PRO A 155 -2.17 8.56 -1.68
N ILE A 156 -2.36 7.33 -2.14
CA ILE A 156 -1.35 6.26 -2.18
C ILE A 156 -1.32 5.63 -3.57
N ILE A 157 -0.18 5.09 -3.97
CA ILE A 157 0.02 4.32 -5.20
C ILE A 157 0.26 2.86 -4.79
N PRO A 158 -0.75 1.99 -4.84
CA PRO A 158 -0.58 0.57 -4.50
C PRO A 158 0.34 -0.12 -5.52
N LEU A 159 1.40 -0.76 -5.04
CA LEU A 159 2.38 -1.43 -5.90
C LEU A 159 2.19 -2.95 -5.90
N TYR A 160 2.13 -3.57 -4.73
CA TYR A 160 1.98 -5.02 -4.59
C TYR A 160 1.58 -5.39 -3.15
N THR A 161 1.10 -6.62 -3.01
CA THR A 161 0.86 -7.22 -1.70
C THR A 161 2.04 -8.10 -1.32
N TYR A 162 2.55 -7.97 -0.10
CA TYR A 162 3.57 -8.85 0.43
C TYR A 162 3.08 -10.29 0.51
N VAL A 163 3.94 -11.22 0.13
CA VAL A 163 3.73 -12.65 0.33
C VAL A 163 4.88 -13.23 1.15
N ARG A 164 4.57 -14.24 1.96
CA ARG A 164 5.55 -15.03 2.68
C ARG A 164 5.66 -16.41 2.06
N ALA A 165 6.88 -16.82 1.76
CA ALA A 165 7.18 -18.17 1.30
C ALA A 165 7.90 -18.92 2.42
N TYR A 166 7.46 -20.16 2.68
CA TYR A 166 8.05 -21.02 3.71
C TYR A 166 8.57 -22.30 3.08
N GLN A 167 9.72 -22.75 3.54
CA GLN A 167 10.23 -24.07 3.27
C GLN A 167 10.31 -24.82 4.60
N LEU A 168 9.48 -25.85 4.77
CA LEU A 168 9.38 -26.62 5.99
C LEU A 168 9.81 -28.07 5.74
N SER A 169 10.52 -28.67 6.74
CA SER A 169 10.72 -30.11 6.75
C SER A 169 9.37 -30.81 6.85
N PRO A 170 9.19 -31.98 6.20
CA PRO A 170 8.00 -32.82 6.38
C PRO A 170 7.76 -33.24 7.86
N ASP A 171 8.80 -33.24 8.67
CA ASP A 171 8.73 -33.58 10.09
C ASP A 171 8.09 -32.47 10.93
N VAL A 172 8.01 -31.22 10.43
CA VAL A 172 7.40 -30.09 11.14
C VAL A 172 5.89 -30.17 11.00
N LYS A 173 5.22 -30.33 12.12
CA LYS A 173 3.75 -30.39 12.22
C LYS A 173 3.23 -29.16 12.98
N GLY A 174 1.94 -28.86 12.78
CA GLY A 174 1.26 -27.77 13.46
C GLY A 174 1.62 -26.35 12.97
N PHE A 175 2.45 -26.24 11.93
CA PHE A 175 2.69 -24.97 11.26
C PHE A 175 1.59 -24.73 10.21
N ASN A 176 0.67 -23.83 10.50
CA ASN A 176 -0.39 -23.47 9.60
C ASN A 176 -0.13 -22.07 8.99
N PRO A 177 -0.27 -21.90 7.67
CA PRO A 177 -0.24 -20.59 7.06
C PRO A 177 -1.27 -19.64 7.69
N HIS A 178 -0.87 -18.42 7.97
CA HIS A 178 -1.75 -17.39 8.55
C HIS A 178 -1.51 -16.07 7.83
N ILE A 179 -2.58 -15.36 7.46
CA ILE A 179 -2.49 -14.13 6.65
C ILE A 179 -1.70 -13.01 7.37
N LEU A 180 -1.74 -12.98 8.71
CA LEU A 180 -0.98 -12.04 9.52
C LEU A 180 0.40 -12.58 9.95
N ASP A 181 0.82 -13.72 9.39
CA ASP A 181 2.09 -14.38 9.71
C ASP A 181 2.24 -14.76 11.21
N HIS A 182 1.12 -15.08 11.87
CA HIS A 182 1.12 -15.50 13.27
C HIS A 182 1.29 -17.02 13.38
N HIS A 183 2.44 -17.46 13.88
CA HIS A 183 2.77 -18.86 14.10
C HIS A 183 3.11 -19.09 15.57
N HIS A 184 2.13 -19.56 16.35
CA HIS A 184 2.34 -19.81 17.78
C HIS A 184 3.20 -21.06 18.00
N PRO A 185 4.41 -20.93 18.54
CA PRO A 185 5.35 -22.04 18.73
C PRO A 185 4.79 -23.21 19.53
N LYS A 186 3.82 -22.95 20.43
CA LYS A 186 3.17 -23.98 21.26
C LYS A 186 2.42 -25.05 20.47
N PHE A 187 2.10 -24.81 19.20
CA PHE A 187 1.41 -25.75 18.32
C PHE A 187 2.36 -26.44 17.35
N ILE A 188 3.60 -25.98 17.24
CA ILE A 188 4.59 -26.50 16.30
C ILE A 188 5.42 -27.57 17.00
N TYR A 189 5.51 -28.76 16.40
CA TYR A 189 6.27 -29.87 16.94
C TYR A 189 6.95 -30.67 15.81
N LEU A 190 7.92 -31.50 16.19
CA LEU A 190 8.59 -32.41 15.30
C LEU A 190 8.02 -33.82 15.49
N GLU A 191 7.59 -34.43 14.39
CA GLU A 191 7.19 -35.84 14.32
C GLU A 191 8.14 -36.53 13.34
N ARG A 192 8.98 -37.41 13.90
CA ARG A 192 9.95 -38.19 13.13
C ARG A 192 9.51 -39.65 13.15
N ASP A 193 9.42 -40.28 11.99
CA ASP A 193 9.21 -41.72 11.82
C ASP A 193 10.40 -42.53 12.36
#